data_ea2d54b9ad8354bf399247f3640653a8
#
_entry.id   ea2d54b9ad8354bf399247f3640653a8
#
_cell.length_a   1.000
_cell.length_b   1.000
_cell.length_c   1.000
_cell.angle_alpha   90.00
_cell.angle_beta   90.00
_cell.angle_gamma   90.00
#
_symmetry.space_group_name_H-M   'P 1'
#
loop_
_entity.id
_entity.type
_entity.pdbx_description
1 polymer ?
#
loop_
_entity_poly.entity_id
_entity_poly.type
_entity_poly.pdbx_seq_one_letter_code
_entity_poly.pdbx_strand_id
1 'polypeptide(L)'
;MLAIVIERFGKYNRTLTSGLNFVVPIIDHPRYFTWTRTFLNERGEIVDTNTSDYRIDLRECVFDFMPQEVYTKDTILLDVSSIMYYSIVDVKKAIYEVDDLQNAIVNVAQTQLKEVFGRMTFQECMTSQDQINEWMMV
;
A
#
# COMPACT_ATOMS: atom_id res chain seq x y z
N MET A 1 3.08 16.32 -1.99
CA MET A 1 2.43 16.62 -3.29
C MET A 1 1.13 15.85 -3.37
N LEU A 2 0.05 16.53 -3.69
CA LEU A 2 -1.28 15.94 -3.75
C LEU A 2 -1.77 15.91 -5.21
N ALA A 3 -2.51 14.86 -5.56
CA ALA A 3 -3.19 14.75 -6.84
C ALA A 3 -4.69 14.50 -6.61
N ILE A 4 -5.52 14.96 -7.53
CA ILE A 4 -6.97 14.76 -7.52
C ILE A 4 -7.38 14.24 -8.90
N VAL A 5 -8.09 13.13 -8.92
CA VAL A 5 -8.65 12.57 -10.16
C VAL A 5 -10.02 13.19 -10.40
N ILE A 6 -10.19 13.74 -11.58
CA ILE A 6 -11.45 14.36 -12.01
C ILE A 6 -12.14 13.46 -13.02
N GLU A 7 -13.39 13.15 -12.75
CA GLU A 7 -14.31 12.46 -13.67
C GLU A 7 -15.29 13.44 -14.29
N ARG A 8 -15.55 13.22 -15.57
CA ARG A 8 -16.57 13.93 -16.32
C ARG A 8 -17.56 12.94 -16.89
N PHE A 9 -18.84 13.08 -16.54
CA PHE A 9 -19.90 12.13 -16.91
C PHE A 9 -19.59 10.67 -16.54
N GLY A 10 -18.98 10.46 -15.36
CA GLY A 10 -18.62 9.14 -14.87
C GLY A 10 -17.37 8.50 -15.52
N LYS A 11 -16.65 9.24 -16.34
CA LYS A 11 -15.42 8.79 -17.00
C LYS A 11 -14.22 9.63 -16.57
N TYR A 12 -13.05 8.97 -16.50
CA TYR A 12 -11.79 9.68 -16.27
C TYR A 12 -11.60 10.80 -17.29
N ASN A 13 -11.37 12.00 -16.81
CA ASN A 13 -11.05 13.14 -17.64
C ASN A 13 -9.57 13.54 -17.51
N ARG A 14 -9.14 13.86 -16.30
CA ARG A 14 -7.76 14.30 -16.03
C ARG A 14 -7.40 14.12 -14.56
N THR A 15 -6.10 14.20 -14.29
CA THR A 15 -5.56 14.26 -12.93
C THR A 15 -5.05 15.67 -12.66
N LEU A 16 -5.54 16.29 -11.59
CA LEU A 16 -5.07 17.60 -11.14
C LEU A 16 -3.84 17.42 -10.28
N THR A 17 -2.82 18.20 -10.58
CA THR A 17 -1.57 18.27 -9.80
C THR A 17 -1.44 19.62 -9.13
N SER A 18 -0.29 19.89 -8.48
CA SER A 18 -0.03 21.15 -7.82
C SER A 18 -0.15 22.35 -8.78
N GLY A 19 -0.74 23.45 -8.32
CA GLY A 19 -0.89 24.69 -9.06
C GLY A 19 -2.34 25.07 -9.29
N LEU A 20 -2.57 26.05 -10.18
CA LEU A 20 -3.88 26.51 -10.58
C LEU A 20 -4.52 25.50 -11.54
N ASN A 21 -5.72 25.03 -11.19
CA ASN A 21 -6.50 24.11 -12.00
C ASN A 21 -7.92 24.65 -12.17
N PHE A 22 -8.44 24.54 -13.39
CA PHE A 22 -9.82 24.92 -13.69
C PHE A 22 -10.71 23.69 -13.67
N VAL A 23 -11.81 23.77 -12.93
CA VAL A 23 -12.81 22.71 -12.78
C VAL A 23 -14.17 23.29 -13.11
N VAL A 24 -14.94 22.61 -13.95
CA VAL A 24 -16.31 23.00 -14.26
C VAL A 24 -17.26 22.38 -13.24
N PRO A 25 -17.87 23.16 -12.33
CA PRO A 25 -18.54 22.62 -11.15
C PRO A 25 -19.78 21.77 -11.42
N ILE A 26 -20.34 21.83 -12.61
CA ILE A 26 -21.56 21.09 -12.98
C ILE A 26 -21.24 19.70 -13.55
N ILE A 27 -20.15 19.57 -14.28
CA ILE A 27 -19.81 18.35 -15.05
C ILE A 27 -18.57 17.61 -14.54
N ASP A 28 -17.70 18.30 -13.81
CA ASP A 28 -16.48 17.74 -13.26
C ASP A 28 -16.69 17.38 -11.80
N HIS A 29 -16.45 16.11 -11.45
CA HIS A 29 -16.56 15.61 -10.09
C HIS A 29 -15.25 14.94 -9.67
N PRO A 30 -14.76 15.21 -8.45
CA PRO A 30 -13.62 14.47 -7.93
C PRO A 30 -14.02 13.02 -7.65
N ARG A 31 -13.14 12.08 -8.00
CA ARG A 31 -13.37 10.68 -7.64
C ARG A 31 -12.93 10.44 -6.19
N TYR A 32 -13.85 9.91 -5.41
CA TYR A 32 -13.58 9.48 -4.05
C TYR A 32 -13.09 8.03 -4.06
N PHE A 33 -12.18 7.73 -3.18
CA PHE A 33 -11.67 6.39 -2.95
C PHE A 33 -11.56 6.13 -1.44
N THR A 34 -11.57 4.88 -1.06
CA THR A 34 -11.56 4.47 0.33
C THR A 34 -10.16 4.00 0.72
N TRP A 35 -9.63 4.60 1.77
CA TRP A 35 -8.41 4.17 2.44
C TRP A 35 -8.78 3.44 3.73
N THR A 36 -8.33 2.21 3.84
CA THR A 36 -8.44 1.45 5.08
C THR A 36 -7.19 1.68 5.92
N ARG A 37 -7.34 2.24 7.09
CA ARG A 37 -6.25 2.39 8.05
C ARG A 37 -6.49 1.48 9.22
N THR A 38 -5.55 0.58 9.45
CA THR A 38 -5.54 -0.32 10.59
C THR A 38 -4.64 0.26 11.67
N PHE A 39 -5.15 0.48 12.85
CA PHE A 39 -4.36 0.92 13.99
C PHE A 39 -4.81 0.20 15.26
N LEU A 40 -3.89 0.13 16.22
CA LEU A 40 -4.21 -0.37 17.56
C LEU A 40 -4.79 0.78 18.39
N ASN A 41 -5.97 0.55 18.98
CA ASN A 41 -6.53 1.50 19.93
C ASN A 41 -5.79 1.42 21.27
N GLU A 42 -6.11 2.32 22.18
CA GLU A 42 -5.51 2.36 23.54
C GLU A 42 -5.73 1.06 24.35
N ARG A 43 -6.66 0.22 23.93
CA ARG A 43 -6.96 -1.08 24.55
C ARG A 43 -6.21 -2.25 23.89
N GLY A 44 -5.39 -1.98 22.86
CA GLY A 44 -4.67 -3.01 22.11
C GLY A 44 -5.53 -3.79 21.12
N GLU A 45 -6.73 -3.31 20.80
CA GLU A 45 -7.59 -3.91 19.78
C GLU A 45 -7.28 -3.33 18.41
N ILE A 46 -7.35 -4.17 17.41
CA ILE A 46 -7.17 -3.78 16.01
C ILE A 46 -8.44 -3.08 15.53
N VAL A 47 -8.31 -1.84 15.12
CA VAL A 47 -9.43 -1.05 14.59
C VAL A 47 -9.13 -0.67 13.14
N ASP A 48 -10.02 -1.07 12.24
CA ASP A 48 -10.00 -0.67 10.86
C ASP A 48 -10.90 0.55 10.66
N THR A 49 -10.30 1.64 10.22
CA THR A 49 -11.02 2.86 9.89
C THR A 49 -10.98 3.10 8.39
N ASN A 50 -12.16 3.09 7.79
CA ASN A 50 -12.31 3.44 6.38
C ASN A 50 -12.51 4.95 6.24
N THR A 51 -11.58 5.61 5.60
CA THR A 51 -11.66 7.04 5.31
C THR A 51 -11.86 7.22 3.81
N SER A 52 -12.93 7.90 3.43
CA SER A 52 -13.17 8.27 2.03
C SER A 52 -12.57 9.65 1.78
N ASP A 53 -11.68 9.75 0.81
CA ASP A 53 -11.04 11.00 0.41
C ASP A 53 -10.90 11.03 -1.11
N TYR A 54 -10.78 12.22 -1.68
CA TYR A 54 -10.52 12.46 -3.10
C TYR A 54 -9.07 12.92 -3.35
N ARG A 55 -8.33 13.19 -2.29
CA ARG A 55 -6.93 13.65 -2.36
C ARG A 55 -5.99 12.46 -2.30
N ILE A 56 -5.09 12.39 -3.26
CA ILE A 56 -4.08 11.33 -3.36
C ILE A 56 -2.73 11.93 -3.02
N ASP A 57 -2.07 11.40 -1.99
CA ASP A 57 -0.72 11.81 -1.63
C ASP A 57 0.29 11.04 -2.48
N LEU A 58 1.10 11.78 -3.23
CA LEU A 58 2.14 11.23 -4.09
C LEU A 58 3.49 11.07 -3.38
N ARG A 59 3.58 11.50 -2.13
CA ARG A 59 4.79 11.30 -1.34
C ARG A 59 4.96 9.83 -0.98
N GLU A 60 6.17 9.48 -0.60
CA GLU A 60 6.45 8.16 -0.07
C GLU A 60 5.66 7.91 1.21
N CYS A 61 4.91 6.84 1.21
CA CYS A 61 4.10 6.40 2.35
C CYS A 61 4.79 5.23 3.05
N VAL A 62 4.62 5.17 4.36
CA VAL A 62 5.16 4.10 5.21
C VAL A 62 4.02 3.23 5.68
N PHE A 63 4.18 1.93 5.55
CA PHE A 63 3.28 0.94 6.10
C PHE A 63 4.03 -0.01 7.03
N ASP A 64 3.61 -0.08 8.28
CA ASP A 64 4.16 -0.98 9.28
C ASP A 64 3.30 -2.24 9.34
N PHE A 65 3.90 -3.38 9.01
CA PHE A 65 3.22 -4.67 9.08
C PHE A 65 3.20 -5.18 10.51
N MET A 66 2.05 -5.69 10.93
CA MET A 66 2.02 -6.48 12.15
C MET A 66 2.92 -7.70 12.03
N PRO A 67 3.50 -8.17 13.14
CA PRO A 67 4.30 -9.39 13.13
C PRO A 67 3.53 -10.55 12.49
N GLN A 68 4.17 -11.22 11.55
CA GLN A 68 3.62 -12.34 10.81
C GLN A 68 4.42 -13.59 11.07
N GLU A 69 3.72 -14.70 11.22
CA GLU A 69 4.32 -16.01 11.30
C GLU A 69 4.64 -16.52 9.89
N VAL A 70 5.89 -16.82 9.64
CA VAL A 70 6.37 -17.40 8.38
C VAL A 70 7.19 -18.65 8.65
N TYR A 71 7.14 -19.63 7.72
CA TYR A 71 7.94 -20.84 7.78
C TYR A 71 9.15 -20.71 6.87
N THR A 72 10.31 -21.08 7.41
CA THR A 72 11.54 -21.21 6.62
C THR A 72 11.54 -22.51 5.82
N LYS A 73 12.53 -22.68 4.94
CA LYS A 73 12.75 -23.92 4.20
C LYS A 73 12.93 -25.14 5.12
N ASP A 74 13.50 -24.93 6.30
CA ASP A 74 13.70 -25.94 7.34
C ASP A 74 12.44 -26.21 8.21
N THR A 75 11.29 -25.63 7.83
CA THR A 75 10.03 -25.69 8.59
C THR A 75 10.09 -25.07 10.00
N ILE A 76 11.01 -24.13 10.22
CA ILE A 76 11.10 -23.36 11.45
C ILE A 76 10.15 -22.17 11.37
N LEU A 77 9.31 -21.98 12.38
CA LEU A 77 8.41 -20.87 12.50
C LEU A 77 9.16 -19.61 12.96
N LEU A 78 9.01 -18.53 12.23
CA LEU A 78 9.56 -17.21 12.55
C LEU A 78 8.48 -16.15 12.62
N ASP A 79 8.60 -15.27 13.59
CA ASP A 79 7.83 -14.02 13.64
C ASP A 79 8.62 -12.92 12.93
N VAL A 80 8.06 -12.37 11.87
CA VAL A 80 8.70 -11.32 11.06
C VAL A 80 7.91 -10.04 11.17
N SER A 81 8.59 -8.98 11.60
CA SER A 81 8.09 -7.60 11.54
C SER A 81 8.77 -6.88 10.40
N SER A 82 8.03 -6.16 9.60
CA SER A 82 8.56 -5.42 8.46
C SER A 82 7.90 -4.06 8.29
N ILE A 83 8.65 -3.13 7.72
CA ILE A 83 8.17 -1.80 7.33
C ILE A 83 8.35 -1.67 5.83
N MET A 84 7.32 -1.22 5.16
CA MET A 84 7.32 -1.01 3.72
C MET A 84 7.18 0.47 3.40
N TYR A 85 7.98 0.93 2.45
CA TYR A 85 7.86 2.25 1.86
C TYR A 85 7.30 2.10 0.44
N TYR A 86 6.28 2.87 0.11
CA TYR A 86 5.71 2.86 -1.23
C TYR A 86 5.28 4.26 -1.65
N SER A 87 5.23 4.48 -2.95
CA SER A 87 4.71 5.71 -3.55
C SER A 87 3.86 5.40 -4.77
N ILE A 88 2.89 6.27 -5.04
CA ILE A 88 2.03 6.16 -6.22
C ILE A 88 2.67 6.92 -7.36
N VAL A 89 3.00 6.20 -8.44
CA VAL A 89 3.60 6.77 -9.65
C VAL A 89 2.54 7.09 -10.70
N ASP A 90 1.63 6.16 -10.95
CA ASP A 90 0.52 6.32 -11.90
C ASP A 90 -0.81 6.34 -11.17
N VAL A 91 -1.33 7.54 -10.96
CA VAL A 91 -2.58 7.77 -10.22
C VAL A 91 -3.79 7.14 -10.91
N LYS A 92 -3.86 7.22 -12.24
CA LYS A 92 -4.97 6.66 -13.01
C LYS A 92 -5.07 5.15 -12.81
N LYS A 93 -3.96 4.43 -12.97
CA LYS A 93 -3.92 2.98 -12.76
C LYS A 93 -4.21 2.60 -11.31
N ALA A 94 -3.64 3.32 -10.36
CA ALA A 94 -3.83 3.07 -8.93
C ALA A 94 -5.30 3.16 -8.50
N ILE A 95 -6.07 4.08 -9.07
CA ILE A 95 -7.46 4.32 -8.68
C ILE A 95 -8.45 3.47 -9.48
N TYR A 96 -8.21 3.23 -10.77
CA TYR A 96 -9.17 2.54 -11.64
C TYR A 96 -8.95 1.05 -11.80
N GLU A 97 -7.71 0.58 -11.70
CA GLU A 97 -7.40 -0.85 -11.86
C GLU A 97 -7.52 -1.65 -10.56
N VAL A 98 -7.50 -0.98 -9.41
CA VAL A 98 -7.54 -1.63 -8.09
C VAL A 98 -8.58 -0.94 -7.21
N ASP A 99 -9.53 -1.69 -6.66
CA ASP A 99 -10.59 -1.14 -5.80
C ASP A 99 -10.04 -0.68 -4.44
N ASP A 100 -9.20 -1.49 -3.82
CA ASP A 100 -8.52 -1.18 -2.55
C ASP A 100 -7.01 -1.35 -2.73
N LEU A 101 -6.37 -0.26 -3.12
CA LEU A 101 -4.95 -0.23 -3.41
C LEU A 101 -4.09 -0.63 -2.20
N GLN A 102 -4.44 -0.15 -1.02
CA GLN A 102 -3.66 -0.42 0.18
C GLN A 102 -3.68 -1.90 0.55
N ASN A 103 -4.87 -2.52 0.58
CA ASN A 103 -4.99 -3.95 0.84
C ASN A 103 -4.32 -4.80 -0.24
N ALA A 104 -4.40 -4.40 -1.51
CA ALA A 104 -3.72 -5.10 -2.59
C ALA A 104 -2.19 -5.07 -2.42
N ILE A 105 -1.62 -3.92 -2.10
CA ILE A 105 -0.18 -3.77 -1.84
C ILE A 105 0.25 -4.62 -0.64
N VAL A 106 -0.51 -4.56 0.45
CA VAL A 106 -0.24 -5.35 1.67
C VAL A 106 -0.26 -6.84 1.37
N ASN A 107 -1.26 -7.33 0.66
CA ASN A 107 -1.39 -8.75 0.31
C ASN A 107 -0.24 -9.23 -0.57
N VAL A 108 0.16 -8.45 -1.56
CA VAL A 108 1.31 -8.76 -2.42
C VAL A 108 2.60 -8.81 -1.61
N ALA A 109 2.84 -7.82 -0.76
CA ALA A 109 4.02 -7.77 0.08
C ALA A 109 4.08 -8.94 1.07
N GLN A 110 2.97 -9.30 1.69
CA GLN A 110 2.88 -10.46 2.59
C GLN A 110 3.16 -11.78 1.88
N THR A 111 2.64 -11.94 0.67
CA THR A 111 2.85 -13.13 -0.14
C THR A 111 4.32 -13.26 -0.55
N GLN A 112 4.93 -12.18 -1.00
CA GLN A 112 6.36 -12.15 -1.33
C GLN A 112 7.24 -12.43 -0.12
N LEU A 113 6.91 -11.87 1.03
CA LEU A 113 7.62 -12.12 2.29
C LEU A 113 7.63 -13.62 2.62
N LYS A 114 6.48 -14.27 2.60
CA LYS A 114 6.35 -15.70 2.83
C LYS A 114 7.13 -16.52 1.82
N GLU A 115 7.12 -16.13 0.56
CA GLU A 115 7.85 -16.83 -0.51
C GLU A 115 9.37 -16.73 -0.31
N VAL A 116 9.88 -15.54 -0.01
CA VAL A 116 11.31 -15.31 0.23
C VAL A 116 11.80 -16.11 1.43
N PHE A 117 11.11 -16.05 2.55
CA PHE A 117 11.47 -16.80 3.75
C PHE A 117 11.33 -18.30 3.55
N GLY A 118 10.34 -18.76 2.79
CA GLY A 118 10.15 -20.18 2.47
C GLY A 118 11.25 -20.79 1.58
N ARG A 119 12.04 -19.97 0.91
CA ARG A 119 13.20 -20.41 0.09
C ARG A 119 14.51 -20.45 0.86
N MET A 120 14.57 -19.87 2.03
CA MET A 120 15.78 -19.74 2.85
C MET A 120 15.73 -20.64 4.08
N THR A 121 16.89 -21.11 4.51
CA THR A 121 17.04 -21.76 5.81
C THR A 121 17.04 -20.74 6.93
N PHE A 122 16.77 -21.18 8.15
CA PHE A 122 16.79 -20.29 9.33
C PHE A 122 18.11 -19.52 9.46
N GLN A 123 19.23 -20.20 9.25
CA GLN A 123 20.55 -19.58 9.33
C GLN A 123 20.76 -18.53 8.23
N GLU A 124 20.32 -18.82 7.01
CA GLU A 124 20.37 -17.87 5.89
C GLU A 124 19.49 -16.64 6.18
N CYS A 125 18.30 -16.82 6.74
CA CYS A 125 17.42 -15.72 7.14
C CYS A 125 18.09 -14.77 8.15
N MET A 126 18.86 -15.32 9.10
CA MET A 126 19.53 -14.52 10.11
C MET A 126 20.78 -13.79 9.60
N THR A 127 21.44 -14.32 8.58
CA THR A 127 22.71 -13.79 8.07
C THR A 127 22.58 -12.97 6.77
N SER A 128 21.46 -13.08 6.06
CA SER A 128 21.26 -12.48 4.72
C SER A 128 20.19 -11.42 4.68
N GLN A 129 20.10 -10.59 5.70
CA GLN A 129 19.07 -9.54 5.79
C GLN A 129 19.11 -8.57 4.59
N ASP A 130 20.28 -8.17 4.14
CA ASP A 130 20.43 -7.28 3.00
C ASP A 130 19.93 -7.91 1.69
N GLN A 131 20.17 -9.20 1.51
CA GLN A 131 19.70 -9.95 0.36
C GLN A 131 18.18 -10.12 0.37
N ILE A 132 17.56 -10.31 1.54
CA ILE A 132 16.11 -10.34 1.69
C ILE A 132 15.51 -8.99 1.31
N ASN A 133 16.09 -7.90 1.78
CA ASN A 133 15.64 -6.55 1.44
C ASN A 133 15.73 -6.29 -0.07
N GLU A 134 16.81 -6.72 -0.72
CA GLU A 134 16.97 -6.59 -2.16
C GLU A 134 15.91 -7.37 -2.94
N TRP A 135 15.59 -8.58 -2.52
CA TRP A 135 14.57 -9.42 -3.16
C TRP A 135 13.13 -8.90 -2.94
N MET A 136 12.90 -8.17 -1.86
CA MET A 136 11.60 -7.55 -1.56
C MET A 136 11.40 -6.21 -2.29
N MET A 137 12.46 -5.63 -2.82
CA MET A 137 12.39 -4.37 -3.56
C MET A 137 11.75 -4.59 -4.95
N VAL A 138 10.71 -3.84 -5.22
CA VAL A 138 9.97 -3.91 -6.49
C VAL A 138 10.06 -2.58 -7.22
#